data_d0653830b5640f48b20fa0917445374b
#
_entry.id   d0653830b5640f48b20fa0917445374b
#
_cell.length_a   1.000
_cell.length_b   1.000
_cell.length_c   1.000
_cell.angle_alpha   90.00
_cell.angle_beta   90.00
_cell.angle_gamma   90.00
#
_symmetry.space_group_name_H-M   'P 1'
#
loop_
_entity.id
_entity.type
_entity.pdbx_description
1 polymer ?
#
loop_
_entity_poly.entity_id
_entity_poly.type
_entity_poly.pdbx_seq_one_letter_code
_entity_poly.pdbx_strand_id
1 'polypeptide(L)'
;MKEQVSSILDERYYEIDHPTGLKIFVMPKAHYRSAYAVIGTKYGSIDNRFKRSDAAEYTQVPEGIAHFLEHKLFESEELDAFQRFAATGASANAYTSFDKTCYLFQCSDHFDQSLEILLDFVQHPYFTPQTVEKEQGIIGQEITMYYDVPGWMSTFNLLRCLYKNHPVRIDIAGTVESISHITDKLLYDCYNTFYNLHNMALAVVGNVTPEQVLAVCDRCLKPTADV
;
A
#
# COMPACT_ATOMS: atom_id res chain seq x y z
N MET A 1 -10.68 -13.40 -17.42
CA MET A 1 -10.00 -12.24 -18.03
C MET A 1 -10.95 -11.55 -19.00
N LYS A 2 -11.11 -10.24 -18.89
CA LYS A 2 -12.00 -9.41 -19.71
C LYS A 2 -11.17 -8.30 -20.33
N GLU A 3 -11.18 -8.20 -21.66
CA GLU A 3 -10.54 -7.08 -22.37
C GLU A 3 -11.45 -5.85 -22.35
N GLN A 4 -10.87 -4.69 -22.04
CA GLN A 4 -11.50 -3.38 -22.09
C GLN A 4 -10.77 -2.55 -23.15
N VAL A 5 -11.50 -1.96 -24.08
CA VAL A 5 -10.94 -1.17 -25.18
C VAL A 5 -11.53 0.23 -25.19
N SER A 6 -10.67 1.24 -25.23
CA SER A 6 -11.04 2.63 -25.49
C SER A 6 -10.77 2.98 -26.95
N SER A 7 -11.81 3.08 -27.76
CA SER A 7 -11.67 3.50 -29.16
C SER A 7 -11.24 4.96 -29.31
N ILE A 8 -11.45 5.79 -28.29
CA ILE A 8 -11.06 7.22 -28.28
C ILE A 8 -9.57 7.38 -28.05
N LEU A 9 -9.00 6.57 -27.16
CA LEU A 9 -7.59 6.65 -26.78
C LEU A 9 -6.73 5.65 -27.55
N ASP A 10 -7.32 4.76 -28.32
CA ASP A 10 -6.67 3.59 -28.95
C ASP A 10 -5.87 2.77 -27.92
N GLU A 11 -6.49 2.56 -26.76
CA GLU A 11 -5.89 1.89 -25.60
C GLU A 11 -6.71 0.69 -25.20
N ARG A 12 -6.01 -0.33 -24.69
CA ARG A 12 -6.64 -1.52 -24.12
C ARG A 12 -6.00 -1.93 -22.81
N TYR A 13 -6.81 -2.46 -21.91
CA TYR A 13 -6.33 -3.14 -20.71
C TYR A 13 -7.15 -4.39 -20.44
N TYR A 14 -6.62 -5.25 -19.61
CA TYR A 14 -7.24 -6.50 -19.22
C TYR A 14 -7.61 -6.45 -17.75
N GLU A 15 -8.85 -6.83 -17.45
CA GLU A 15 -9.37 -6.96 -16.09
C GLU A 15 -9.49 -8.46 -15.77
N ILE A 16 -8.93 -8.87 -14.63
CA ILE A 16 -8.88 -10.25 -14.19
C ILE A 16 -9.34 -10.29 -12.72
N ASP A 17 -10.40 -11.04 -12.45
CA ASP A 17 -10.78 -11.43 -11.11
C ASP A 17 -10.01 -12.71 -10.77
N HIS A 18 -9.00 -12.60 -9.91
CA HIS A 18 -8.17 -13.73 -9.52
C HIS A 18 -8.91 -14.60 -8.49
N PRO A 19 -8.74 -15.94 -8.49
CA PRO A 19 -9.44 -16.84 -7.56
C PRO A 19 -9.18 -16.55 -6.07
N THR A 20 -8.09 -15.87 -5.75
CA THR A 20 -7.76 -15.43 -4.37
C THR A 20 -8.51 -14.18 -3.92
N GLY A 21 -9.34 -13.57 -4.78
CA GLY A 21 -10.06 -12.34 -4.51
C GLY A 21 -9.40 -11.06 -5.04
N LEU A 22 -8.11 -11.11 -5.40
CA LEU A 22 -7.41 -9.93 -5.92
C LEU A 22 -7.96 -9.53 -7.29
N LYS A 23 -8.23 -8.24 -7.47
CA LYS A 23 -8.50 -7.65 -8.80
C LYS A 23 -7.18 -7.26 -9.46
N ILE A 24 -6.98 -7.70 -10.70
CA ILE A 24 -5.76 -7.44 -11.45
C ILE A 24 -6.11 -6.68 -12.73
N PHE A 25 -5.40 -5.59 -12.97
CA PHE A 25 -5.49 -4.79 -14.18
C PHE A 25 -4.15 -4.80 -14.90
N VAL A 26 -4.13 -5.19 -16.16
CA VAL A 26 -2.91 -5.22 -16.96
C VAL A 26 -3.09 -4.41 -18.24
N MET A 27 -2.21 -3.43 -18.45
CA MET A 27 -2.17 -2.60 -19.64
C MET A 27 -0.85 -2.84 -20.41
N PRO A 28 -0.84 -3.75 -21.40
CA PRO A 28 0.35 -4.03 -22.19
C PRO A 28 0.79 -2.83 -23.03
N LYS A 29 2.08 -2.53 -23.00
CA LYS A 29 2.73 -1.45 -23.77
C LYS A 29 4.00 -1.98 -24.41
N ALA A 30 3.89 -2.74 -25.50
CA ALA A 30 4.98 -3.45 -26.13
C ALA A 30 6.17 -2.56 -26.59
N HIS A 31 5.94 -1.25 -26.77
CA HIS A 31 6.97 -0.31 -27.20
C HIS A 31 7.71 0.38 -26.04
N TYR A 32 7.29 0.13 -24.79
CA TYR A 32 7.98 0.65 -23.61
C TYR A 32 9.10 -0.28 -23.19
N ARG A 33 10.19 0.30 -22.68
CA ARG A 33 11.32 -0.47 -22.13
C ARG A 33 11.17 -0.78 -20.66
N SER A 34 10.26 -0.08 -19.99
CA SER A 34 10.01 -0.24 -18.55
C SER A 34 8.62 -0.82 -18.30
N ALA A 35 8.49 -1.46 -17.14
CA ALA A 35 7.22 -1.85 -16.58
C ALA A 35 7.04 -1.20 -15.21
N TYR A 36 5.80 -0.92 -14.85
CA TYR A 36 5.39 -0.35 -13.59
C TYR A 36 4.28 -1.23 -13.00
N ALA A 37 4.42 -1.61 -11.75
CA ALA A 37 3.39 -2.34 -11.02
C ALA A 37 3.07 -1.65 -9.71
N VAL A 38 1.79 -1.57 -9.38
CA VAL A 38 1.29 -1.03 -8.12
C VAL A 38 0.23 -1.94 -7.54
N ILE A 39 0.38 -2.31 -6.28
CA ILE A 39 -0.65 -2.96 -5.49
C ILE A 39 -1.15 -2.01 -4.42
N GLY A 40 -2.46 -1.87 -4.29
CA GLY A 40 -3.06 -0.96 -3.31
C GLY A 40 -4.15 -1.64 -2.51
N THR A 41 -4.26 -1.26 -1.25
CA THR A 41 -5.37 -1.60 -0.37
C THR A 41 -6.29 -0.39 -0.16
N LYS A 42 -7.59 -0.61 -0.01
CA LYS A 42 -8.54 0.42 0.42
C LYS A 42 -8.44 0.62 1.93
N TYR A 43 -7.33 1.21 2.32
CA TYR A 43 -7.02 1.58 3.69
C TYR A 43 -6.15 2.83 3.69
N GLY A 44 -6.61 3.91 4.28
CA GLY A 44 -5.90 5.17 4.32
C GLY A 44 -6.05 5.89 5.67
N SER A 45 -5.59 7.12 5.72
CA SER A 45 -5.54 7.88 6.98
C SER A 45 -6.91 8.22 7.57
N ILE A 46 -7.99 8.15 6.79
CA ILE A 46 -9.36 8.38 7.28
C ILE A 46 -9.98 7.17 7.96
N ASP A 47 -9.39 5.97 7.79
CA ASP A 47 -9.90 4.71 8.34
C ASP A 47 -9.38 4.47 9.77
N ASN A 48 -9.47 5.49 10.61
CA ASN A 48 -8.99 5.45 12.00
C ASN A 48 -10.00 4.88 13.01
N ARG A 49 -11.21 4.53 12.55
CA ARG A 49 -12.23 3.88 13.35
C ARG A 49 -13.00 2.86 12.51
N PHE A 50 -12.84 1.60 12.83
CA PHE A 50 -13.45 0.51 12.09
C PHE A 50 -13.98 -0.57 13.03
N LYS A 51 -14.80 -1.47 12.49
CA LYS A 51 -15.31 -2.62 13.21
C LYS A 51 -15.05 -3.88 12.38
N ARG A 52 -14.30 -4.80 12.94
CA ARG A 52 -14.07 -6.11 12.33
C ARG A 52 -15.37 -6.94 12.39
N SER A 53 -15.54 -7.84 11.44
CA SER A 53 -16.71 -8.72 11.36
C SER A 53 -16.84 -9.65 12.58
N ASP A 54 -15.71 -10.01 13.20
CA ASP A 54 -15.62 -10.87 14.38
C ASP A 54 -15.65 -10.11 15.72
N ALA A 55 -15.72 -8.77 15.69
CA ALA A 55 -15.70 -7.92 16.89
C ALA A 55 -17.10 -7.38 17.25
N ALA A 56 -17.40 -7.30 18.55
CA ALA A 56 -18.63 -6.67 19.05
C ALA A 56 -18.55 -5.13 18.99
N GLU A 57 -17.36 -4.57 19.23
CA GLU A 57 -17.13 -3.14 19.37
C GLU A 57 -16.29 -2.56 18.22
N TYR A 58 -16.34 -1.24 18.08
CA TYR A 58 -15.46 -0.51 17.17
C TYR A 58 -14.06 -0.40 17.76
N THR A 59 -13.06 -0.61 16.88
CA THR A 59 -11.67 -0.32 17.19
C THR A 59 -11.35 1.12 16.75
N GLN A 60 -10.82 1.92 17.68
CA GLN A 60 -10.26 3.24 17.39
C GLN A 60 -8.74 3.11 17.43
N VAL A 61 -8.08 3.58 16.38
CA VAL A 61 -6.61 3.51 16.26
C VAL A 61 -6.00 4.91 16.27
N PRO A 62 -4.70 5.04 16.64
CA PRO A 62 -4.00 6.32 16.60
C PRO A 62 -3.95 6.91 15.20
N GLU A 63 -3.98 8.25 15.12
CA GLU A 63 -3.76 8.99 13.89
C GLU A 63 -2.36 8.68 13.33
N GLY A 64 -2.25 8.54 12.00
CA GLY A 64 -0.99 8.22 11.33
C GLY A 64 -0.70 6.72 11.18
N ILE A 65 -1.52 5.81 11.76
CA ILE A 65 -1.23 4.37 11.76
C ILE A 65 -1.20 3.76 10.36
N ALA A 66 -1.99 4.26 9.40
CA ALA A 66 -1.96 3.77 8.02
C ALA A 66 -0.61 4.06 7.33
N HIS A 67 -0.08 5.28 7.51
CA HIS A 67 1.24 5.67 7.04
C HIS A 67 2.36 4.92 7.79
N PHE A 68 2.21 4.75 9.08
CA PHE A 68 3.15 3.96 9.88
C PHE A 68 3.23 2.51 9.40
N LEU A 69 2.07 1.90 9.09
CA LEU A 69 2.01 0.54 8.55
C LEU A 69 2.64 0.45 7.17
N GLU A 70 2.50 1.48 6.33
CA GLU A 70 3.17 1.56 5.03
C GLU A 70 4.69 1.42 5.18
N HIS A 71 5.32 2.20 6.06
CA HIS A 71 6.75 2.11 6.34
C HIS A 71 7.14 0.71 6.84
N LYS A 72 6.38 0.19 7.80
CA LYS A 72 6.68 -1.07 8.46
C LYS A 72 6.58 -2.28 7.56
N LEU A 73 5.76 -2.21 6.50
CA LEU A 73 5.54 -3.37 5.66
C LEU A 73 6.78 -3.74 4.80
N PHE A 74 7.69 -2.79 4.56
CA PHE A 74 8.95 -3.07 3.87
C PHE A 74 9.94 -3.88 4.71
N GLU A 75 9.81 -3.89 6.03
CA GLU A 75 10.68 -4.65 6.91
C GLU A 75 10.32 -6.14 6.90
N SER A 76 11.34 -6.97 7.00
CA SER A 76 11.21 -8.42 7.23
C SER A 76 12.26 -8.90 8.23
N GLU A 77 12.17 -10.14 8.65
CA GLU A 77 13.12 -10.73 9.59
C GLU A 77 14.53 -10.87 9.00
N GLU A 78 14.63 -11.22 7.71
CA GLU A 78 15.91 -11.52 7.06
C GLU A 78 16.43 -10.35 6.22
N LEU A 79 15.67 -9.93 5.23
CA LEU A 79 16.10 -8.94 4.23
C LEU A 79 14.95 -8.04 3.83
N ASP A 80 15.07 -6.74 4.06
CA ASP A 80 14.00 -5.80 3.72
C ASP A 80 13.71 -5.77 2.21
N ALA A 81 12.49 -5.35 1.86
CA ALA A 81 12.04 -5.36 0.49
C ALA A 81 12.86 -4.43 -0.42
N PHE A 82 13.38 -3.30 0.08
CA PHE A 82 14.21 -2.39 -0.72
C PHE A 82 15.52 -3.04 -1.16
N GLN A 83 16.15 -3.82 -0.29
CA GLN A 83 17.36 -4.57 -0.63
C GLN A 83 17.08 -5.67 -1.66
N ARG A 84 15.93 -6.33 -1.55
CA ARG A 84 15.48 -7.33 -2.53
C ARG A 84 15.24 -6.67 -3.90
N PHE A 85 14.57 -5.51 -3.96
CA PHE A 85 14.37 -4.76 -5.20
C PHE A 85 15.70 -4.24 -5.80
N ALA A 86 16.63 -3.79 -4.97
CA ALA A 86 17.95 -3.38 -5.44
C ALA A 86 18.69 -4.51 -6.18
N ALA A 87 18.52 -5.77 -5.75
CA ALA A 87 19.11 -6.94 -6.41
C ALA A 87 18.52 -7.19 -7.81
N THR A 88 17.27 -6.79 -8.09
CA THR A 88 16.66 -6.86 -9.43
C THR A 88 16.88 -5.61 -10.27
N GLY A 89 17.47 -4.56 -9.70
CA GLY A 89 17.60 -3.26 -10.34
C GLY A 89 16.29 -2.46 -10.44
N ALA A 90 15.24 -2.90 -9.77
CA ALA A 90 13.98 -2.18 -9.71
C ALA A 90 14.04 -1.03 -8.68
N SER A 91 13.31 0.05 -8.96
CA SER A 91 13.07 1.15 -8.02
C SER A 91 11.71 0.96 -7.38
N ALA A 92 11.68 0.76 -6.06
CA ALA A 92 10.46 0.61 -5.28
C ALA A 92 10.09 1.91 -4.56
N ASN A 93 8.78 2.09 -4.33
CA ASN A 93 8.24 3.18 -3.53
C ASN A 93 6.89 2.77 -2.92
N ALA A 94 6.36 3.58 -2.02
CA ALA A 94 5.00 3.47 -1.52
C ALA A 94 4.43 4.85 -1.24
N TYR A 95 3.13 4.93 -1.01
CA TYR A 95 2.48 6.13 -0.52
C TYR A 95 1.17 5.79 0.18
N THR A 96 0.87 6.56 1.21
CA THR A 96 -0.42 6.56 1.90
C THR A 96 -1.21 7.81 1.53
N SER A 97 -2.48 7.64 1.21
CA SER A 97 -3.44 8.70 0.96
C SER A 97 -4.54 8.69 2.01
N PHE A 98 -5.58 9.50 1.81
CA PHE A 98 -6.75 9.50 2.71
C PHE A 98 -7.51 8.18 2.71
N ASP A 99 -7.62 7.52 1.55
CA ASP A 99 -8.50 6.37 1.29
C ASP A 99 -7.78 5.10 0.84
N LYS A 100 -6.46 5.15 0.68
CA LYS A 100 -5.66 4.02 0.19
C LYS A 100 -4.21 4.10 0.60
N THR A 101 -3.57 2.93 0.65
CA THR A 101 -2.12 2.76 0.73
C THR A 101 -1.66 1.92 -0.45
N CYS A 102 -0.62 2.35 -1.14
CA CYS A 102 -0.12 1.71 -2.36
C CYS A 102 1.38 1.43 -2.25
N TYR A 103 1.79 0.27 -2.74
CA TYR A 103 3.16 -0.17 -2.88
C TYR A 103 3.45 -0.42 -4.34
N LEU A 104 4.60 0.00 -4.83
CA LEU A 104 4.88 0.00 -6.26
C LEU A 104 6.34 -0.24 -6.56
N PHE A 105 6.62 -0.68 -7.78
CA PHE A 105 7.95 -0.66 -8.35
C PHE A 105 7.92 -0.27 -9.82
N GLN A 106 9.07 0.20 -10.29
CA GLN A 106 9.39 0.39 -11.71
C GLN A 106 10.66 -0.39 -12.03
N CYS A 107 10.65 -1.11 -13.14
CA CYS A 107 11.82 -1.83 -13.60
C CYS A 107 11.96 -1.77 -15.13
N SER A 108 13.18 -2.00 -15.64
CA SER A 108 13.45 -2.18 -17.08
C SER A 108 13.81 -3.63 -17.41
N ASP A 109 14.09 -4.44 -16.39
CA ASP A 109 14.43 -5.86 -16.48
C ASP A 109 13.93 -6.59 -15.23
N HIS A 110 14.01 -7.91 -15.19
CA HIS A 110 13.65 -8.75 -14.04
C HIS A 110 12.24 -8.48 -13.48
N PHE A 111 11.27 -8.23 -14.39
CA PHE A 111 9.89 -7.90 -13.99
C PHE A 111 9.27 -8.97 -13.12
N ASP A 112 9.38 -10.26 -13.50
CA ASP A 112 8.74 -11.37 -12.77
C ASP A 112 9.26 -11.45 -11.32
N GLN A 113 10.58 -11.34 -11.13
CA GLN A 113 11.20 -11.36 -9.80
C GLN A 113 10.80 -10.13 -8.98
N SER A 114 10.71 -8.96 -9.61
CA SER A 114 10.26 -7.73 -8.93
C SER A 114 8.79 -7.81 -8.54
N LEU A 115 7.94 -8.41 -9.38
CA LEU A 115 6.54 -8.64 -9.03
C LEU A 115 6.39 -9.68 -7.91
N GLU A 116 7.20 -10.75 -7.91
CA GLU A 116 7.26 -11.72 -6.80
C GLU A 116 7.61 -11.03 -5.48
N ILE A 117 8.61 -10.12 -5.47
CA ILE A 117 8.98 -9.36 -4.27
C ILE A 117 7.80 -8.50 -3.79
N LEU A 118 7.12 -7.78 -4.72
CA LEU A 118 5.97 -6.93 -4.39
C LEU A 118 4.84 -7.74 -3.75
N LEU A 119 4.47 -8.86 -4.37
CA LEU A 119 3.39 -9.72 -3.87
C LEU A 119 3.77 -10.45 -2.57
N ASP A 120 5.05 -10.74 -2.38
CA ASP A 120 5.53 -11.42 -1.19
C ASP A 120 5.48 -10.53 0.05
N PHE A 121 6.13 -9.36 0.02
CA PHE A 121 6.21 -8.55 1.24
C PHE A 121 4.86 -7.97 1.68
N VAL A 122 3.94 -7.67 0.76
CA VAL A 122 2.60 -7.20 1.14
C VAL A 122 1.74 -8.29 1.81
N GLN A 123 2.12 -9.57 1.70
CA GLN A 123 1.44 -10.71 2.31
C GLN A 123 2.13 -11.24 3.57
N HIS A 124 3.35 -10.77 3.88
CA HIS A 124 4.15 -11.28 5.01
C HIS A 124 4.60 -10.14 5.93
N PRO A 125 3.67 -9.59 6.74
CA PRO A 125 3.99 -8.51 7.67
C PRO A 125 4.92 -9.01 8.78
N TYR A 126 5.90 -8.17 9.16
CA TYR A 126 6.80 -8.43 10.27
C TYR A 126 6.89 -7.21 11.18
N PHE A 127 6.15 -7.24 12.28
CA PHE A 127 6.11 -6.16 13.25
C PHE A 127 6.54 -6.69 14.62
N THR A 128 7.54 -6.04 15.24
CA THR A 128 7.97 -6.32 16.60
C THR A 128 7.97 -5.03 17.42
N PRO A 129 7.83 -5.10 18.75
CA PRO A 129 7.90 -3.92 19.59
C PRO A 129 9.15 -3.07 19.35
N GLN A 130 10.31 -3.72 19.16
CA GLN A 130 11.60 -3.05 18.95
C GLN A 130 11.66 -2.30 17.62
N THR A 131 11.16 -2.91 16.55
CA THR A 131 11.15 -2.28 15.23
C THR A 131 10.11 -1.18 15.14
N VAL A 132 9.00 -1.28 15.87
CA VAL A 132 7.99 -0.22 15.99
C VAL A 132 8.56 0.99 16.72
N GLU A 133 9.23 0.80 17.85
CA GLU A 133 9.86 1.90 18.61
C GLU A 133 10.91 2.65 17.76
N LYS A 134 11.73 1.92 17.00
CA LYS A 134 12.67 2.54 16.06
C LYS A 134 11.97 3.40 15.02
N GLU A 135 10.88 2.90 14.41
CA GLU A 135 10.15 3.59 13.36
C GLU A 135 9.42 4.83 13.86
N GLN A 136 8.94 4.84 15.12
CA GLN A 136 8.37 6.05 15.75
C GLN A 136 9.36 7.22 15.71
N GLY A 137 10.65 6.96 15.90
CA GLY A 137 11.69 7.98 15.80
C GLY A 137 11.87 8.51 14.37
N ILE A 138 11.84 7.62 13.37
CA ILE A 138 12.02 7.97 11.96
C ILE A 138 10.83 8.81 11.46
N ILE A 139 9.61 8.31 11.65
CA ILE A 139 8.38 9.02 11.24
C ILE A 139 8.21 10.32 12.03
N GLY A 140 8.63 10.36 13.30
CA GLY A 140 8.61 11.59 14.09
C GLY A 140 9.48 12.72 13.49
N GLN A 141 10.62 12.36 12.90
CA GLN A 141 11.46 13.33 12.17
C GLN A 141 10.79 13.76 10.85
N GLU A 142 10.17 12.84 10.13
CA GLU A 142 9.43 13.14 8.90
C GLU A 142 8.25 14.09 9.16
N ILE A 143 7.46 13.83 10.20
CA ILE A 143 6.37 14.72 10.62
C ILE A 143 6.90 16.14 10.89
N THR A 144 8.04 16.23 11.58
CA THR A 144 8.66 17.53 11.89
C THR A 144 9.11 18.25 10.61
N MET A 145 9.63 17.52 9.63
CA MET A 145 10.00 18.06 8.32
C MET A 145 8.79 18.64 7.59
N TYR A 146 7.62 17.99 7.64
CA TYR A 146 6.41 18.50 7.00
C TYR A 146 5.92 19.83 7.58
N TYR A 147 6.21 20.15 8.84
CA TYR A 147 5.87 21.45 9.43
C TYR A 147 6.61 22.61 8.75
N ASP A 148 7.75 22.35 8.13
CA ASP A 148 8.53 23.34 7.38
C ASP A 148 8.13 23.43 5.91
N VAL A 149 7.11 22.67 5.45
CA VAL A 149 6.60 22.69 4.07
C VAL A 149 5.31 23.52 4.00
N PRO A 150 5.36 24.80 3.49
CA PRO A 150 4.21 25.70 3.52
C PRO A 150 2.99 25.14 2.76
N GLY A 151 3.19 24.45 1.63
CA GLY A 151 2.12 23.84 0.86
C GLY A 151 1.38 22.75 1.63
N TRP A 152 2.11 21.92 2.36
CA TRP A 152 1.55 20.88 3.24
C TRP A 152 0.72 21.51 4.35
N MET A 153 1.33 22.45 5.09
CA MET A 153 0.68 23.14 6.20
C MET A 153 -0.57 23.91 5.76
N SER A 154 -0.53 24.58 4.60
CA SER A 154 -1.69 25.29 4.06
C SER A 154 -2.83 24.33 3.73
N THR A 155 -2.53 23.18 3.13
CA THR A 155 -3.52 22.16 2.77
C THR A 155 -4.22 21.62 4.02
N PHE A 156 -3.48 21.16 5.02
CA PHE A 156 -4.09 20.62 6.24
C PHE A 156 -4.78 21.68 7.10
N ASN A 157 -4.27 22.91 7.13
CA ASN A 157 -4.98 24.01 7.79
C ASN A 157 -6.31 24.33 7.12
N LEU A 158 -6.36 24.33 5.78
CA LEU A 158 -7.60 24.47 5.03
C LEU A 158 -8.58 23.34 5.35
N LEU A 159 -8.12 22.08 5.33
CA LEU A 159 -8.97 20.93 5.67
C LEU A 159 -9.52 21.01 7.10
N ARG A 160 -8.71 21.46 8.06
CA ARG A 160 -9.16 21.70 9.45
C ARG A 160 -10.23 22.78 9.55
N CYS A 161 -10.17 23.81 8.71
CA CYS A 161 -11.20 24.86 8.62
C CYS A 161 -12.49 24.36 7.96
N LEU A 162 -12.38 23.55 6.91
CA LEU A 162 -13.53 23.06 6.14
C LEU A 162 -14.29 21.93 6.85
N TYR A 163 -13.58 21.06 7.56
CA TYR A 163 -14.17 19.85 8.17
C TYR A 163 -14.07 19.88 9.68
N LYS A 164 -15.22 19.80 10.36
CA LYS A 164 -15.26 19.79 11.82
C LYS A 164 -15.00 18.38 12.39
N ASN A 165 -15.63 17.36 11.82
CA ASN A 165 -15.66 16.00 12.37
C ASN A 165 -15.06 14.94 11.43
N HIS A 166 -14.92 15.24 10.13
CA HIS A 166 -14.42 14.26 9.16
C HIS A 166 -12.92 14.05 9.36
N PRO A 167 -12.42 12.80 9.37
CA PRO A 167 -11.01 12.50 9.62
C PRO A 167 -10.05 13.03 8.53
N VAL A 168 -10.52 13.45 7.35
CA VAL A 168 -9.69 14.11 6.33
C VAL A 168 -8.97 15.36 6.84
N ARG A 169 -9.43 15.96 7.95
CA ARG A 169 -8.78 17.09 8.62
C ARG A 169 -7.50 16.73 9.39
N ILE A 170 -7.25 15.44 9.57
CA ILE A 170 -6.10 14.89 10.28
C ILE A 170 -4.97 14.70 9.27
N ASP A 171 -3.76 15.02 9.64
CA ASP A 171 -2.58 14.77 8.81
C ASP A 171 -2.39 13.27 8.55
N ILE A 172 -2.01 12.92 7.33
CA ILE A 172 -1.84 11.50 6.93
C ILE A 172 -0.78 10.81 7.81
N ALA A 173 0.30 11.52 8.13
CA ALA A 173 1.35 11.00 9.00
C ALA A 173 0.99 11.04 10.51
N GLY A 174 -0.13 11.69 10.86
CA GLY A 174 -0.51 11.91 12.25
C GLY A 174 0.32 13.00 12.93
N THR A 175 0.56 12.81 14.21
CA THR A 175 1.42 13.67 15.04
C THR A 175 2.46 12.82 15.78
N VAL A 176 3.56 13.44 16.24
CA VAL A 176 4.58 12.75 17.07
C VAL A 176 3.92 12.09 18.30
N GLU A 177 2.94 12.77 18.90
CA GLU A 177 2.19 12.23 20.04
C GLU A 177 1.35 11.02 19.61
N SER A 178 0.55 11.13 18.54
CA SER A 178 -0.34 10.03 18.14
C SER A 178 0.41 8.76 17.73
N ILE A 179 1.53 8.89 16.98
CA ILE A 179 2.33 7.74 16.57
C ILE A 179 3.04 7.05 17.73
N SER A 180 3.30 7.76 18.85
CA SER A 180 3.91 7.15 20.05
C SER A 180 3.01 6.10 20.71
N HIS A 181 1.73 6.11 20.41
CA HIS A 181 0.76 5.12 20.91
C HIS A 181 0.57 3.92 19.97
N ILE A 182 1.23 3.91 18.81
CA ILE A 182 1.17 2.78 17.87
C ILE A 182 2.00 1.62 18.41
N THR A 183 1.39 0.44 18.42
CA THR A 183 2.03 -0.82 18.83
C THR A 183 2.00 -1.83 17.71
N ASP A 184 2.87 -2.84 17.78
CA ASP A 184 2.88 -3.98 16.88
C ASP A 184 1.52 -4.68 16.81
N LYS A 185 0.84 -4.83 17.94
CA LYS A 185 -0.51 -5.41 18.00
C LYS A 185 -1.52 -4.59 17.19
N LEU A 186 -1.53 -3.25 17.33
CA LEU A 186 -2.42 -2.38 16.57
C LEU A 186 -2.11 -2.43 15.08
N LEU A 187 -0.83 -2.53 14.70
CA LEU A 187 -0.43 -2.69 13.30
C LEU A 187 -0.95 -4.02 12.73
N TYR A 188 -0.82 -5.14 13.48
CA TYR A 188 -1.40 -6.41 13.06
C TYR A 188 -2.93 -6.37 13.00
N ASP A 189 -3.60 -5.68 13.90
CA ASP A 189 -5.07 -5.52 13.87
C ASP A 189 -5.52 -4.76 12.60
N CYS A 190 -4.81 -3.68 12.21
CA CYS A 190 -5.06 -2.96 10.97
C CYS A 190 -4.72 -3.81 9.75
N TYR A 191 -3.56 -4.45 9.74
CA TYR A 191 -3.14 -5.31 8.64
C TYR A 191 -4.15 -6.43 8.38
N ASN A 192 -4.52 -7.20 9.40
CA ASN A 192 -5.46 -8.30 9.29
C ASN A 192 -6.88 -7.86 8.89
N THR A 193 -7.23 -6.59 9.10
CA THR A 193 -8.52 -6.04 8.70
C THR A 193 -8.51 -5.59 7.24
N PHE A 194 -7.48 -4.89 6.80
CA PHE A 194 -7.50 -4.15 5.54
C PHE A 194 -6.64 -4.75 4.43
N TYR A 195 -5.57 -5.50 4.77
CA TYR A 195 -4.67 -6.14 3.80
C TYR A 195 -5.18 -7.53 3.41
N ASN A 196 -6.38 -7.53 2.90
CA ASN A 196 -7.09 -8.69 2.40
C ASN A 196 -7.17 -8.59 0.88
N LEU A 197 -6.86 -9.65 0.14
CA LEU A 197 -6.84 -9.64 -1.32
C LEU A 197 -8.16 -9.20 -1.94
N HIS A 198 -9.30 -9.44 -1.28
CA HIS A 198 -10.63 -8.95 -1.71
C HIS A 198 -10.78 -7.42 -1.55
N ASN A 199 -9.97 -6.79 -0.69
CA ASN A 199 -9.91 -5.34 -0.49
C ASN A 199 -8.77 -4.66 -1.26
N MET A 200 -8.03 -5.42 -2.09
CA MET A 200 -6.83 -4.97 -2.78
C MET A 200 -7.00 -5.04 -4.30
N ALA A 201 -6.16 -4.29 -5.00
CA ALA A 201 -6.05 -4.35 -6.45
C ALA A 201 -4.60 -4.22 -6.89
N LEU A 202 -4.22 -4.97 -7.93
CA LEU A 202 -2.93 -4.88 -8.62
C LEU A 202 -3.14 -4.23 -9.99
N ALA A 203 -2.39 -3.20 -10.31
CA ALA A 203 -2.34 -2.62 -11.65
C ALA A 203 -0.92 -2.68 -12.20
N VAL A 204 -0.80 -3.14 -13.44
CA VAL A 204 0.48 -3.31 -14.13
C VAL A 204 0.40 -2.64 -15.50
N VAL A 205 1.40 -1.85 -15.82
CA VAL A 205 1.54 -1.22 -17.15
C VAL A 205 2.97 -1.34 -17.65
N GLY A 206 3.15 -1.67 -18.93
CA GLY A 206 4.47 -1.76 -19.53
C GLY A 206 4.61 -2.90 -20.56
N ASN A 207 5.84 -3.25 -20.87
CA ASN A 207 6.14 -4.34 -21.80
C ASN A 207 5.99 -5.71 -21.13
N VAL A 208 4.76 -6.03 -20.80
CA VAL A 208 4.34 -7.28 -20.13
C VAL A 208 3.04 -7.77 -20.76
N THR A 209 2.77 -9.07 -20.63
CA THR A 209 1.49 -9.65 -21.04
C THR A 209 0.61 -9.99 -19.84
N PRO A 210 -0.72 -10.05 -20.00
CA PRO A 210 -1.62 -10.48 -18.94
C PRO A 210 -1.29 -11.89 -18.42
N GLU A 211 -0.89 -12.79 -19.30
CA GLU A 211 -0.53 -14.16 -18.97
C GLU A 211 0.74 -14.22 -18.11
N GLN A 212 1.72 -13.38 -18.43
CA GLN A 212 2.95 -13.25 -17.63
C GLN A 212 2.63 -12.80 -16.20
N VAL A 213 1.83 -11.74 -16.06
CA VAL A 213 1.42 -11.22 -14.75
C VAL A 213 0.63 -12.28 -13.97
N LEU A 214 -0.32 -12.94 -14.64
CA LEU A 214 -1.14 -13.98 -14.03
C LEU A 214 -0.30 -15.17 -13.54
N ALA A 215 0.68 -15.61 -14.33
CA ALA A 215 1.56 -16.71 -13.96
C ALA A 215 2.37 -16.40 -12.68
N VAL A 216 2.78 -15.14 -12.46
CA VAL A 216 3.43 -14.73 -11.20
C VAL A 216 2.41 -14.71 -10.06
N CYS A 217 1.22 -14.14 -10.28
CA CYS A 217 0.15 -14.10 -9.29
C CYS A 217 -0.26 -15.51 -8.83
N ASP A 218 -0.43 -16.46 -9.75
CA ASP A 218 -0.79 -17.84 -9.44
C ASP A 218 0.23 -18.56 -8.53
N ARG A 219 1.51 -18.18 -8.63
CA ARG A 219 2.58 -18.74 -7.78
C ARG A 219 2.67 -18.09 -6.42
N CYS A 220 2.43 -16.77 -6.34
CA CYS A 220 2.77 -15.96 -5.18
C CYS A 220 1.59 -15.65 -4.27
N LEU A 221 0.37 -15.57 -4.83
CA LEU A 221 -0.79 -15.18 -4.04
C LEU A 221 -1.32 -16.35 -3.21
N LYS A 222 -1.56 -16.08 -1.93
CA LYS A 222 -2.21 -17.01 -1.02
C LYS A 222 -3.66 -16.58 -0.82
N PRO A 223 -4.63 -17.52 -0.89
CA PRO A 223 -6.03 -17.19 -0.62
C PRO A 223 -6.19 -16.56 0.76
N THR A 224 -6.93 -15.46 0.81
CA THR A 224 -7.35 -14.82 2.06
C THR A 224 -8.86 -15.00 2.23
N ALA A 225 -9.33 -15.06 3.48
CA ALA A 225 -10.76 -15.06 3.73
C ALA A 225 -11.36 -13.71 3.32
N ASP A 226 -12.55 -13.72 2.75
CA ASP A 226 -13.32 -12.50 2.52
C ASP A 226 -13.86 -11.99 3.88
N VAL A 227 -13.40 -10.84 4.31
CA VAL A 227 -13.68 -10.28 5.65
C VAL A 227 -14.52 -9.00 5.53
#